data_102c28a6e9963c554c2caa8e9c5a1ebd
#
_entry.id   102c28a6e9963c554c2caa8e9c5a1ebd
#
_cell.length_a   1.000
_cell.length_b   1.000
_cell.length_c   1.000
_cell.angle_alpha   90.00
_cell.angle_beta   90.00
_cell.angle_gamma   90.00
#
_symmetry.space_group_name_H-M   'P 1'
#
loop_
_entity.id
_entity.type
_entity.pdbx_description
1 polymer ?
#
loop_
_entity_poly.entity_id
_entity_poly.type
_entity_poly.pdbx_seq_one_letter_code
_entity_poly.pdbx_strand_id
1 'polypeptide(L)'
;MSWKVRSIRGATTCLENTEADIRDAVNELLQAIEIHNQQLDFSEIIHVTFSVTKDLDQIFPAAIAREHARWESIPLLDVQHMHVEGGLQKCIRCLIQFNMAEPGHPIHHVYLRGAKELRPDLSLPAPVTL
;
A
#
# COMPACT_ATOMS: atom_id res chain seq x y z
N MET A 1 2.70 -25.63 15.75
CA MET A 1 2.12 -24.69 14.77
C MET A 1 3.25 -23.86 14.21
N SER A 2 3.35 -23.72 12.91
CA SER A 2 4.44 -22.92 12.34
C SER A 2 3.90 -21.60 11.80
N TRP A 3 4.77 -20.60 11.80
CA TRP A 3 4.48 -19.25 11.35
C TRP A 3 5.49 -18.82 10.30
N LYS A 4 5.09 -17.97 9.41
CA LYS A 4 5.95 -17.44 8.36
C LYS A 4 5.73 -15.94 8.21
N VAL A 5 6.80 -15.19 8.06
CA VAL A 5 6.72 -13.76 7.74
C VAL A 5 6.46 -13.61 6.25
N ARG A 6 5.43 -12.86 5.90
CA ARG A 6 5.05 -12.59 4.51
C ARG A 6 4.93 -11.08 4.30
N SER A 7 4.87 -10.68 3.04
CA SER A 7 4.73 -9.26 2.69
C SER A 7 3.70 -9.06 1.59
N ILE A 8 2.95 -7.96 1.71
CA ILE A 8 2.06 -7.46 0.67
C ILE A 8 2.65 -6.17 0.14
N ARG A 9 2.73 -6.03 -1.19
CA ARG A 9 3.13 -4.79 -1.84
C ARG A 9 1.90 -4.07 -2.34
N GLY A 10 1.94 -2.74 -2.26
CA GLY A 10 0.93 -1.90 -2.86
C GLY A 10 1.56 -0.69 -3.51
N ALA A 11 0.93 -0.17 -4.55
CA ALA A 11 1.37 1.05 -5.20
C ALA A 11 0.23 1.75 -5.92
N THR A 12 0.32 3.06 -5.99
CA THR A 12 -0.64 3.90 -6.71
C THR A 12 0.03 5.18 -7.17
N THR A 13 -0.68 5.99 -7.93
CA THR A 13 -0.22 7.32 -8.31
C THR A 13 -1.26 8.36 -7.92
N CYS A 14 -0.81 9.61 -7.75
CA CYS A 14 -1.69 10.75 -7.48
C CYS A 14 -1.91 11.55 -8.75
N LEU A 15 -3.04 12.22 -8.81
CA LEU A 15 -3.35 13.13 -9.91
C LEU A 15 -2.45 14.36 -9.84
N GLU A 16 -2.42 15.01 -8.68
CA GLU A 16 -1.62 16.20 -8.42
C GLU A 16 -0.96 16.11 -7.05
N ASN A 17 0.09 16.90 -6.84
CA ASN A 17 0.76 16.99 -5.54
C ASN A 17 -0.02 17.94 -4.62
N THR A 18 -1.17 17.49 -4.16
CA THR A 18 -1.99 18.21 -3.18
C THR A 18 -2.37 17.27 -2.06
N GLU A 19 -2.64 17.83 -0.88
CA GLU A 19 -3.10 17.02 0.25
C GLU A 19 -4.34 16.20 -0.11
N ALA A 20 -5.30 16.82 -0.80
CA ALA A 20 -6.55 16.15 -1.18
C ALA A 20 -6.30 14.96 -2.12
N ASP A 21 -5.46 15.14 -3.13
CA ASP A 21 -5.21 14.07 -4.11
C ASP A 21 -4.36 12.95 -3.52
N ILE A 22 -3.40 13.29 -2.65
CA ILE A 22 -2.60 12.28 -1.95
C ILE A 22 -3.50 11.47 -1.02
N ARG A 23 -4.38 12.13 -0.27
CA ARG A 23 -5.34 11.49 0.62
C ARG A 23 -6.25 10.52 -0.13
N ASP A 24 -6.79 10.96 -1.27
CA ASP A 24 -7.63 10.14 -2.14
C ASP A 24 -6.92 8.88 -2.60
N ALA A 25 -5.68 9.04 -3.09
CA ALA A 25 -4.89 7.92 -3.59
C ALA A 25 -4.54 6.92 -2.48
N VAL A 26 -4.12 7.41 -1.31
CA VAL A 26 -3.78 6.54 -0.18
C VAL A 26 -5.00 5.80 0.33
N ASN A 27 -6.13 6.49 0.52
CA ASN A 27 -7.36 5.84 0.99
C ASN A 27 -7.83 4.76 0.02
N GLU A 28 -7.76 5.02 -1.28
CA GLU A 28 -8.11 4.03 -2.30
C GLU A 28 -7.18 2.81 -2.22
N LEU A 29 -5.87 3.05 -2.05
CA LEU A 29 -4.89 1.97 -1.95
C LEU A 29 -5.14 1.11 -0.71
N LEU A 30 -5.34 1.73 0.45
CA LEU A 30 -5.60 0.99 1.70
C LEU A 30 -6.88 0.16 1.59
N GLN A 31 -7.92 0.73 1.03
CA GLN A 31 -9.19 0.04 0.83
C GLN A 31 -9.03 -1.16 -0.11
N ALA A 32 -8.30 -0.99 -1.21
CA ALA A 32 -8.05 -2.07 -2.16
C ALA A 32 -7.23 -3.20 -1.53
N ILE A 33 -6.23 -2.86 -0.71
CA ILE A 33 -5.45 -3.86 0.02
C ILE A 33 -6.36 -4.69 0.93
N GLU A 34 -7.26 -4.05 1.67
CA GLU A 34 -8.19 -4.73 2.56
C GLU A 34 -9.20 -5.61 1.80
N ILE A 35 -9.73 -5.11 0.69
CA ILE A 35 -10.69 -5.86 -0.14
C ILE A 35 -10.06 -7.11 -0.72
N HIS A 36 -8.84 -7.01 -1.22
CA HIS A 36 -8.16 -8.13 -1.87
C HIS A 36 -7.47 -9.07 -0.89
N ASN A 37 -7.34 -8.70 0.38
CA ASN A 37 -6.67 -9.48 1.41
C ASN A 37 -7.53 -9.59 2.66
N GLN A 38 -8.76 -10.06 2.51
CA GLN A 38 -9.74 -10.10 3.62
C GLN A 38 -9.32 -11.02 4.76
N GLN A 39 -8.43 -11.97 4.50
CA GLN A 39 -7.93 -12.88 5.54
C GLN A 39 -6.72 -12.32 6.30
N LEU A 40 -6.24 -11.14 5.92
CA LEU A 40 -5.13 -10.49 6.62
C LEU A 40 -5.54 -10.16 8.05
N ASP A 41 -4.79 -10.69 9.01
CA ASP A 41 -4.98 -10.37 10.42
C ASP A 41 -4.17 -9.12 10.77
N PHE A 42 -4.84 -8.01 10.97
CA PHE A 42 -4.18 -6.73 11.26
C PHE A 42 -3.37 -6.76 12.55
N SER A 43 -3.77 -7.59 13.53
CA SER A 43 -3.01 -7.74 14.77
C SER A 43 -1.65 -8.41 14.56
N GLU A 44 -1.48 -9.09 13.43
CA GLU A 44 -0.24 -9.77 13.07
C GLU A 44 0.66 -8.93 12.15
N ILE A 45 0.27 -7.71 11.80
CA ILE A 45 1.11 -6.82 11.01
C ILE A 45 2.28 -6.33 11.87
N ILE A 46 3.49 -6.50 11.34
CA ILE A 46 4.73 -6.11 12.00
C ILE A 46 4.97 -4.62 11.82
N HIS A 47 4.94 -4.17 10.57
CA HIS A 47 5.07 -2.76 10.23
C HIS A 47 4.63 -2.52 8.77
N VAL A 48 4.42 -1.25 8.44
CA VAL A 48 4.14 -0.81 7.08
C VAL A 48 5.08 0.34 6.74
N THR A 49 5.75 0.22 5.61
CA THR A 49 6.58 1.30 5.05
C THR A 49 5.87 1.88 3.84
N PHE A 50 5.65 3.19 3.86
CA PHE A 50 5.23 3.94 2.68
C PHE A 50 6.44 4.61 2.06
N SER A 51 6.54 4.57 0.74
CA SER A 51 7.55 5.34 0.03
C SER A 51 6.90 6.20 -1.03
N VAL A 52 7.44 7.40 -1.23
CA VAL A 52 6.89 8.37 -2.18
C VAL A 52 7.98 8.88 -3.09
N THR A 53 7.59 9.25 -4.31
CA THR A 53 8.49 9.99 -5.20
C THR A 53 8.71 11.40 -4.65
N LYS A 54 9.86 12.01 -5.01
CA LYS A 54 10.26 13.32 -4.47
C LYS A 54 9.29 14.46 -4.83
N ASP A 55 8.44 14.24 -5.83
CA ASP A 55 7.44 15.23 -6.26
C ASP A 55 6.17 15.26 -5.42
N LEU A 56 6.06 14.38 -4.41
CA LEU A 56 4.95 14.35 -3.46
C LEU A 56 5.46 14.80 -2.08
N ASP A 57 5.02 15.98 -1.63
CA ASP A 57 5.53 16.59 -0.40
C ASP A 57 4.48 17.33 0.43
N GLN A 58 3.18 17.09 0.19
CA GLN A 58 2.13 17.87 0.83
C GLN A 58 1.56 17.22 2.10
N ILE A 59 1.66 15.91 2.23
CA ILE A 59 1.19 15.18 3.42
C ILE A 59 1.87 13.81 3.46
N PHE A 60 2.11 13.31 4.68
CA PHE A 60 2.67 11.97 4.86
C PHE A 60 1.59 10.90 4.64
N PRO A 61 1.84 9.89 3.81
CA PRO A 61 0.92 8.75 3.69
C PRO A 61 0.60 8.08 5.03
N ALA A 62 1.58 7.95 5.93
CA ALA A 62 1.34 7.37 7.24
C ALA A 62 0.35 8.17 8.08
N ALA A 63 0.34 9.51 7.93
CA ALA A 63 -0.63 10.35 8.63
C ALA A 63 -2.06 10.03 8.20
N ILE A 64 -2.24 9.75 6.91
CA ILE A 64 -3.54 9.35 6.37
C ILE A 64 -3.95 7.97 6.89
N ALA A 65 -3.01 7.02 6.87
CA ALA A 65 -3.28 5.67 7.35
C ALA A 65 -3.69 5.67 8.83
N ARG A 66 -3.04 6.49 9.67
CA ARG A 66 -3.37 6.58 11.10
C ARG A 66 -4.78 7.10 11.37
N GLU A 67 -5.42 7.73 10.42
CA GLU A 67 -6.82 8.17 10.57
C GLU A 67 -7.78 7.00 10.55
N HIS A 68 -7.35 5.82 10.09
CA HIS A 68 -8.16 4.61 10.05
C HIS A 68 -7.91 3.78 11.30
N ALA A 69 -8.96 3.39 12.01
CA ALA A 69 -8.85 2.69 13.29
C ALA A 69 -8.00 1.41 13.20
N ARG A 70 -8.13 0.66 12.12
CA ARG A 70 -7.38 -0.60 11.95
C ARG A 70 -5.88 -0.39 11.75
N TRP A 71 -5.48 0.79 11.28
CA TRP A 71 -4.08 1.11 10.96
C TRP A 71 -3.40 1.93 12.06
N GLU A 72 -4.18 2.46 13.00
CA GLU A 72 -3.71 3.42 14.00
C GLU A 72 -2.58 2.89 14.87
N SER A 73 -2.65 1.63 15.30
CA SER A 73 -1.66 1.05 16.20
C SER A 73 -0.49 0.36 15.49
N ILE A 74 -0.48 0.33 14.16
CA ILE A 74 0.58 -0.32 13.39
C ILE A 74 1.80 0.61 13.32
N PRO A 75 3.02 0.10 13.51
CA PRO A 75 4.22 0.89 13.26
C PRO A 75 4.29 1.29 11.79
N LEU A 76 4.31 2.59 11.51
CA LEU A 76 4.32 3.14 10.16
C LEU A 76 5.55 3.99 9.94
N LEU A 77 6.12 3.92 8.74
CA LEU A 77 7.27 4.72 8.35
C LEU A 77 7.05 5.28 6.94
N ASP A 78 7.35 6.56 6.76
CA ASP A 78 7.37 7.18 5.44
C ASP A 78 8.82 7.42 5.01
N VAL A 79 9.13 7.07 3.77
CA VAL A 79 10.45 7.29 3.19
C VAL A 79 10.29 7.87 1.78
N GLN A 80 11.31 8.55 1.30
CA GLN A 80 11.40 8.92 -0.10
C GLN A 80 12.11 7.79 -0.84
N HIS A 81 11.47 7.19 -1.85
CA HIS A 81 12.13 6.12 -2.57
C HIS A 81 13.14 6.68 -3.59
N MET A 82 14.04 5.80 -4.02
CA MET A 82 15.12 6.19 -4.93
C MET A 82 14.58 6.85 -6.19
N HIS A 83 15.15 8.00 -6.54
CA HIS A 83 14.81 8.70 -7.77
C HIS A 83 15.56 8.10 -8.95
N VAL A 84 14.83 7.77 -10.01
CA VAL A 84 15.40 7.34 -11.28
C VAL A 84 14.82 8.23 -12.36
N GLU A 85 15.70 8.84 -13.15
CA GLU A 85 15.27 9.69 -14.26
C GLU A 85 14.39 8.92 -15.23
N GLY A 86 13.25 9.50 -15.58
CA GLY A 86 12.26 8.80 -16.43
C GLY A 86 11.37 7.82 -15.70
N GLY A 87 11.55 7.64 -14.40
CA GLY A 87 10.70 6.79 -13.59
C GLY A 87 9.30 7.36 -13.40
N LEU A 88 8.40 6.54 -12.86
CA LEU A 88 7.01 6.92 -12.62
C LEU A 88 6.94 8.09 -11.63
N GLN A 89 6.13 9.10 -11.98
CA GLN A 89 5.95 10.29 -11.14
C GLN A 89 4.73 10.17 -10.23
N LYS A 90 4.72 10.98 -9.17
CA LYS A 90 3.60 11.08 -8.21
C LYS A 90 3.17 9.70 -7.72
N CYS A 91 4.14 8.88 -7.39
CA CYS A 91 3.94 7.48 -7.03
C CYS A 91 4.06 7.28 -5.52
N ILE A 92 3.14 6.51 -4.97
CA ILE A 92 3.15 6.06 -3.58
C ILE A 92 3.21 4.55 -3.61
N ARG A 93 4.16 3.98 -2.85
CA ARG A 93 4.27 2.53 -2.68
C ARG A 93 4.14 2.19 -1.20
N CYS A 94 3.70 0.99 -0.90
CA CYS A 94 3.73 0.49 0.46
C CYS A 94 4.20 -0.96 0.49
N LEU A 95 4.79 -1.33 1.62
CA LEU A 95 5.18 -2.69 1.92
C LEU A 95 4.65 -3.02 3.30
N ILE A 96 3.83 -4.07 3.39
CA ILE A 96 3.23 -4.53 4.63
C ILE A 96 3.87 -5.84 4.99
N GLN A 97 4.54 -5.91 6.14
CA GLN A 97 5.08 -7.15 6.67
C GLN A 97 4.20 -7.67 7.78
N PHE A 98 3.93 -8.96 7.76
CA PHE A 98 3.03 -9.58 8.73
C PHE A 98 3.38 -11.04 8.97
N ASN A 99 2.98 -11.54 10.13
CA ASN A 99 3.09 -12.96 10.46
C ASN A 99 1.85 -13.69 9.98
N MET A 100 2.05 -14.84 9.36
CA MET A 100 0.95 -15.69 8.91
C MET A 100 1.15 -17.11 9.39
N ALA A 101 0.12 -17.65 10.04
CA ALA A 101 0.11 -19.05 10.48
C ALA A 101 0.01 -19.98 9.26
N GLU A 102 0.79 -21.05 9.28
CA GLU A 102 0.71 -22.08 8.25
C GLU A 102 -0.52 -22.96 8.49
N PRO A 103 -1.22 -23.41 7.44
CA PRO A 103 -0.83 -23.42 6.01
C PRO A 103 -1.01 -22.09 5.26
N GLY A 104 -1.56 -21.07 5.86
CA GLY A 104 -1.67 -19.77 5.25
C GLY A 104 -2.82 -19.64 4.23
N HIS A 105 -2.87 -18.49 3.60
CA HIS A 105 -3.88 -18.14 2.61
C HIS A 105 -3.23 -17.34 1.47
N PRO A 106 -3.88 -17.22 0.32
CA PRO A 106 -3.34 -16.42 -0.78
C PRO A 106 -3.16 -14.95 -0.39
N ILE A 107 -2.11 -14.34 -0.92
CA ILE A 107 -1.79 -12.94 -0.75
C ILE A 107 -1.91 -12.25 -2.11
N HIS A 108 -2.51 -11.06 -2.12
CA HIS A 108 -2.65 -10.28 -3.35
C HIS A 108 -1.96 -8.93 -3.19
N HIS A 109 -0.98 -8.69 -4.05
CA HIS A 109 -0.35 -7.39 -4.20
C HIS A 109 -1.28 -6.47 -4.98
N VAL A 110 -1.27 -5.17 -4.68
CA VAL A 110 -2.24 -4.24 -5.25
C VAL A 110 -1.53 -3.09 -5.95
N TYR A 111 -1.73 -2.99 -7.26
CA TYR A 111 -1.17 -1.92 -8.08
C TYR A 111 -2.32 -1.18 -8.76
N LEU A 112 -2.48 0.10 -8.43
CA LEU A 112 -3.58 0.92 -8.90
C LEU A 112 -3.12 2.06 -9.80
N ARG A 113 -4.04 2.58 -10.59
CA ARG A 113 -3.81 3.75 -11.44
C ARG A 113 -2.55 3.56 -12.30
N GLY A 114 -1.69 4.59 -12.39
CA GLY A 114 -0.45 4.51 -13.16
C GLY A 114 0.56 3.50 -12.65
N ALA A 115 0.46 3.08 -11.39
CA ALA A 115 1.35 2.10 -10.81
C ALA A 115 1.18 0.69 -11.39
N LYS A 116 0.09 0.43 -12.11
CA LYS A 116 -0.12 -0.85 -12.79
C LYS A 116 1.02 -1.17 -13.77
N GLU A 117 1.67 -0.15 -14.29
CA GLU A 117 2.79 -0.32 -15.22
C GLU A 117 4.06 -0.86 -14.56
N LEU A 118 4.19 -0.73 -13.24
CA LEU A 118 5.38 -1.19 -12.51
C LEU A 118 5.48 -2.71 -12.48
N ARG A 119 4.38 -3.37 -12.29
CA ARG A 119 4.30 -4.82 -12.20
C ARG A 119 3.00 -5.30 -12.85
N PRO A 120 2.92 -5.29 -14.20
CA PRO A 120 1.71 -5.73 -14.90
C PRO A 120 1.31 -7.17 -14.55
N ASP A 121 2.32 -8.01 -14.26
CA ASP A 121 2.12 -9.40 -13.85
C ASP A 121 1.41 -9.55 -12.50
N LEU A 122 1.46 -8.51 -11.65
CA LEU A 122 0.84 -8.50 -10.32
C LEU A 122 -0.41 -7.63 -10.25
N SER A 123 -0.76 -6.93 -11.35
CA SER A 123 -1.93 -6.07 -11.36
C SER A 123 -3.20 -6.92 -11.31
N LEU A 124 -4.07 -6.60 -10.36
CA LEU A 124 -5.33 -7.30 -10.18
C LEU A 124 -6.42 -6.67 -11.05
N PRO A 125 -7.41 -7.47 -11.52
CA PRO A 125 -8.57 -6.90 -12.17
C PRO A 125 -9.34 -6.01 -11.19
N ALA A 126 -10.14 -5.09 -11.73
CA ALA A 126 -10.98 -4.24 -10.90
C ALA A 126 -11.88 -5.11 -10.00
N PRO A 127 -12.11 -4.72 -8.73
CA PRO A 127 -13.03 -5.46 -7.88
C PRO A 127 -14.42 -5.52 -8.51
N VAL A 128 -15.06 -6.69 -8.43
CA VAL A 128 -16.43 -6.83 -8.90
C VAL A 128 -17.32 -6.14 -7.88
N THR A 129 -18.04 -5.10 -8.34
CA THR A 129 -19.03 -4.42 -7.51
C THR A 129 -20.33 -5.22 -7.56
N LEU A 130 -20.70 -5.79 -6.46
CA LEU A 130 -21.97 -6.53 -6.34
C LEU A 130 -23.07 -5.61 -5.86
#